data_b967cde01db30a353d679fcbe1701b07
#
_entry.id   b967cde01db30a353d679fcbe1701b07
#
_cell.length_a   1.000
_cell.length_b   1.000
_cell.length_c   1.000
_cell.angle_alpha   90.00
_cell.angle_beta   90.00
_cell.angle_gamma   90.00
#
_symmetry.space_group_name_H-M   'P 1'
#
loop_
_entity.id
_entity.type
_entity.pdbx_description
1 polymer ?
#
loop_
_entity_poly.entity_id
_entity_poly.type
_entity_poly.pdbx_seq_one_letter_code
_entity_poly.pdbx_strand_id
1 'polypeptide(L)'
;ALGVNLSDLAAKGATPLGFVMALSLPDEWREDWLGAFAEGLGKAATKAGCPLLGGDTTRSAGPLSISITAFGTVPAGKMVRRTTARPGDLIAVSGTIGDAALGLKIRSAPEREWAAGLSEKDYARLLGRYLRPEPRLLLAPVLLNHASSAMDVSDGLIGDCAKLLRASGVSGRVQIENVPLSPAAHMAVGFNPD
;
A
#
# COMPACT_ATOMS: atom_id res chain seq x y z
N ALA A 1 -4.97 2.27 -7.75
CA ALA A 1 -6.13 2.68 -6.94
C ALA A 1 -6.61 1.54 -6.01
N LEU A 2 -7.05 0.37 -6.53
CA LEU A 2 -7.60 -0.71 -5.70
C LEU A 2 -6.63 -1.27 -4.66
N GLY A 3 -5.34 -1.46 -5.03
CA GLY A 3 -4.33 -2.09 -4.17
C GLY A 3 -4.16 -1.43 -2.79
N VAL A 4 -4.24 -0.11 -2.69
CA VAL A 4 -4.11 0.61 -1.41
C VAL A 4 -5.30 0.33 -0.49
N ASN A 5 -6.51 0.28 -1.03
CA ASN A 5 -7.72 -0.07 -0.27
C ASN A 5 -7.70 -1.54 0.22
N LEU A 6 -7.18 -2.44 -0.62
CA LEU A 6 -6.99 -3.83 -0.24
C LEU A 6 -5.91 -4.00 0.84
N SER A 7 -4.92 -3.11 0.89
CA SER A 7 -3.91 -3.08 1.96
C SER A 7 -4.54 -2.78 3.32
N ASP A 8 -5.45 -1.81 3.36
CA ASP A 8 -6.23 -1.53 4.57
C ASP A 8 -7.05 -2.74 5.04
N LEU A 9 -7.74 -3.42 4.11
CA LEU A 9 -8.50 -4.63 4.45
C LEU A 9 -7.58 -5.74 4.99
N ALA A 10 -6.43 -5.97 4.34
CA ALA A 10 -5.45 -6.93 4.80
C ALA A 10 -4.98 -6.64 6.23
N ALA A 11 -4.70 -5.36 6.55
CA ALA A 11 -4.29 -4.93 7.88
C ALA A 11 -5.35 -5.13 8.97
N LYS A 12 -6.63 -5.27 8.59
CA LYS A 12 -7.73 -5.61 9.51
C LYS A 12 -7.95 -7.11 9.68
N GLY A 13 -7.17 -7.94 8.97
CA GLY A 13 -7.41 -9.37 8.90
C GLY A 13 -8.65 -9.72 8.07
N ALA A 14 -9.09 -8.81 7.20
CA ALA A 14 -10.31 -8.97 6.43
C ALA A 14 -10.09 -9.76 5.14
N THR A 15 -11.07 -10.57 4.79
CA THR A 15 -11.23 -11.15 3.46
C THR A 15 -11.99 -10.16 2.59
N PRO A 16 -11.46 -9.74 1.43
CA PRO A 16 -12.18 -8.86 0.52
C PRO A 16 -13.52 -9.45 0.08
N LEU A 17 -14.56 -8.62 0.03
CA LEU A 17 -15.89 -8.99 -0.47
C LEU A 17 -16.17 -8.38 -1.83
N GLY A 18 -15.78 -7.13 -2.02
CA GLY A 18 -15.98 -6.36 -3.23
C GLY A 18 -15.74 -4.88 -2.99
N PHE A 19 -15.88 -4.07 -4.03
CA PHE A 19 -15.73 -2.61 -3.92
C PHE A 19 -16.74 -1.87 -4.80
N VAL A 20 -17.00 -0.62 -4.45
CA VAL A 20 -17.69 0.34 -5.31
C VAL A 20 -16.71 1.43 -5.73
N MET A 21 -16.95 2.02 -6.91
CA MET A 21 -16.07 3.04 -7.47
C MET A 21 -16.87 4.23 -8.01
N ALA A 22 -16.50 5.43 -7.62
CA ALA A 22 -16.90 6.66 -8.28
C ALA A 22 -15.76 7.17 -9.14
N LEU A 23 -16.03 7.39 -10.41
CA LEU A 23 -15.08 7.86 -11.42
C LEU A 23 -15.56 9.21 -11.97
N SER A 24 -14.72 10.23 -11.83
CA SER A 24 -15.00 11.57 -12.35
C SER A 24 -14.03 11.88 -13.46
N LEU A 25 -14.55 11.96 -14.69
CA LEU A 25 -13.75 12.14 -15.91
C LEU A 25 -13.67 13.62 -16.30
N PRO A 26 -12.49 14.18 -16.59
CA PRO A 26 -12.34 15.49 -17.19
C PRO A 26 -12.89 15.50 -18.62
N ASP A 27 -13.09 16.68 -19.20
CA ASP A 27 -13.63 16.78 -20.57
C ASP A 27 -12.69 16.16 -21.62
N GLU A 28 -11.37 16.19 -21.39
CA GLU A 28 -10.36 15.63 -22.31
C GLU A 28 -10.03 14.15 -22.01
N TRP A 29 -10.93 13.41 -21.39
CA TRP A 29 -10.69 11.98 -21.17
C TRP A 29 -10.54 11.22 -22.52
N ARG A 30 -9.76 10.14 -22.50
CA ARG A 30 -9.46 9.35 -23.69
C ARG A 30 -9.93 7.91 -23.53
N GLU A 31 -10.52 7.37 -24.57
CA GLU A 31 -11.05 6.00 -24.59
C GLU A 31 -9.96 4.95 -24.38
N ASP A 32 -8.78 5.14 -25.01
CA ASP A 32 -7.63 4.24 -24.85
C ASP A 32 -7.12 4.20 -23.40
N TRP A 33 -7.10 5.35 -22.72
CA TRP A 33 -6.74 5.43 -21.30
C TRP A 33 -7.79 4.72 -20.43
N LEU A 34 -9.06 4.98 -20.67
CA LEU A 34 -10.15 4.38 -19.87
C LEU A 34 -10.19 2.86 -20.06
N GLY A 35 -10.00 2.37 -21.28
CA GLY A 35 -9.90 0.94 -21.58
C GLY A 35 -8.73 0.28 -20.84
N ALA A 36 -7.53 0.86 -20.90
CA ALA A 36 -6.36 0.36 -20.17
C ALA A 36 -6.55 0.40 -18.65
N PHE A 37 -7.19 1.45 -18.12
CA PHE A 37 -7.53 1.56 -16.71
C PHE A 37 -8.50 0.46 -16.28
N ALA A 38 -9.58 0.25 -17.04
CA ALA A 38 -10.60 -0.78 -16.75
C ALA A 38 -9.99 -2.19 -16.79
N GLU A 39 -9.15 -2.49 -17.78
CA GLU A 39 -8.43 -3.76 -17.88
C GLU A 39 -7.50 -3.98 -16.66
N GLY A 40 -6.71 -2.96 -16.29
CA GLY A 40 -5.83 -3.03 -15.14
C GLY A 40 -6.59 -3.20 -13.82
N LEU A 41 -7.72 -2.51 -13.65
CA LEU A 41 -8.59 -2.63 -12.49
C LEU A 41 -9.21 -4.04 -12.42
N GLY A 42 -9.70 -4.57 -13.55
CA GLY A 42 -10.26 -5.90 -13.64
C GLY A 42 -9.25 -6.99 -13.27
N LYS A 43 -8.01 -6.91 -13.78
CA LYS A 43 -6.91 -7.81 -13.41
C LYS A 43 -6.63 -7.77 -11.90
N ALA A 44 -6.58 -6.57 -11.31
CA ALA A 44 -6.35 -6.40 -9.87
C ALA A 44 -7.51 -6.97 -9.04
N ALA A 45 -8.75 -6.73 -9.45
CA ALA A 45 -9.96 -7.24 -8.82
C ALA A 45 -10.01 -8.78 -8.83
N THR A 46 -9.74 -9.39 -9.99
CA THR A 46 -9.71 -10.85 -10.14
C THR A 46 -8.60 -11.47 -9.28
N LYS A 47 -7.40 -10.91 -9.31
CA LYS A 47 -6.26 -11.40 -8.49
C LYS A 47 -6.57 -11.35 -6.99
N ALA A 48 -7.33 -10.36 -6.55
CA ALA A 48 -7.67 -10.17 -5.13
C ALA A 48 -8.96 -10.88 -4.71
N GLY A 49 -9.72 -11.49 -5.63
CA GLY A 49 -11.06 -11.99 -5.34
C GLY A 49 -12.03 -10.91 -4.86
N CYS A 50 -11.84 -9.66 -5.33
CA CYS A 50 -12.58 -8.48 -4.87
C CYS A 50 -13.29 -7.83 -6.06
N PRO A 51 -14.51 -8.28 -6.44
CA PRO A 51 -15.22 -7.79 -7.62
C PRO A 51 -15.74 -6.36 -7.45
N LEU A 52 -15.89 -5.64 -8.55
CA LEU A 52 -16.63 -4.39 -8.61
C LEU A 52 -18.13 -4.69 -8.44
N LEU A 53 -18.73 -4.13 -7.39
CA LEU A 53 -20.15 -4.33 -7.04
C LEU A 53 -21.05 -3.26 -7.68
N GLY A 54 -20.48 -2.12 -8.03
CA GLY A 54 -21.20 -1.00 -8.61
C GLY A 54 -20.42 0.31 -8.48
N GLY A 55 -21.08 1.40 -8.82
CA GLY A 55 -20.47 2.72 -8.75
C GLY A 55 -21.14 3.70 -9.69
N ASP A 56 -20.46 4.81 -9.93
CA ASP A 56 -20.96 5.85 -10.82
C ASP A 56 -19.81 6.45 -11.62
N THR A 57 -20.13 6.96 -12.82
CA THR A 57 -19.21 7.72 -13.66
C THR A 57 -19.83 9.05 -14.00
N THR A 58 -19.15 10.11 -13.59
CA THR A 58 -19.61 11.49 -13.79
C THR A 58 -18.60 12.28 -14.62
N ARG A 59 -19.07 13.37 -15.22
CA ARG A 59 -18.20 14.37 -15.85
C ARG A 59 -17.77 15.40 -14.80
N SER A 60 -16.53 15.88 -14.89
CA SER A 60 -15.97 16.89 -14.00
C SER A 60 -15.26 17.97 -14.81
N ALA A 61 -15.47 19.23 -14.44
CA ALA A 61 -14.67 20.34 -14.95
C ALA A 61 -13.23 20.38 -14.35
N GLY A 62 -12.95 19.52 -13.38
CA GLY A 62 -11.65 19.40 -12.71
C GLY A 62 -10.85 18.20 -13.21
N PRO A 63 -9.75 17.88 -12.52
CA PRO A 63 -8.90 16.73 -12.89
C PRO A 63 -9.64 15.41 -12.70
N LEU A 64 -9.09 14.36 -13.34
CA LEU A 64 -9.51 12.98 -13.11
C LEU A 64 -9.53 12.66 -11.62
N SER A 65 -10.65 12.13 -11.14
CA SER A 65 -10.78 11.68 -9.76
C SER A 65 -11.32 10.24 -9.70
N ILE A 66 -10.71 9.43 -8.85
CA ILE A 66 -11.09 8.02 -8.62
C ILE A 66 -11.27 7.82 -7.13
N SER A 67 -12.49 7.50 -6.72
CA SER A 67 -12.80 7.14 -5.33
C SER A 67 -13.20 5.66 -5.27
N ILE A 68 -12.59 4.90 -4.36
CA ILE A 68 -12.89 3.49 -4.15
C ILE A 68 -13.26 3.28 -2.69
N THR A 69 -14.36 2.58 -2.47
CA THR A 69 -14.74 2.05 -1.16
C THR A 69 -14.72 0.53 -1.24
N ALA A 70 -13.77 -0.09 -0.56
CA ALA A 70 -13.65 -1.55 -0.51
C ALA A 70 -14.31 -2.10 0.76
N PHE A 71 -14.99 -3.23 0.60
CA PHE A 71 -15.66 -3.98 1.66
C PHE A 71 -14.93 -5.30 1.89
N GLY A 72 -14.86 -5.69 3.15
CA GLY A 72 -14.31 -6.97 3.56
C GLY A 72 -15.03 -7.53 4.78
N THR A 73 -14.85 -8.81 5.01
CA THR A 73 -15.45 -9.50 6.15
C THR A 73 -14.38 -10.03 7.09
N VAL A 74 -14.66 -9.99 8.38
CA VAL A 74 -13.88 -10.63 9.44
C VAL A 74 -14.85 -11.42 10.34
N PRO A 75 -14.40 -12.48 11.03
CA PRO A 75 -15.23 -13.13 12.04
C PRO A 75 -15.66 -12.12 13.11
N ALA A 76 -16.88 -12.27 13.62
CA ALA A 76 -17.44 -11.36 14.60
C ALA A 76 -16.50 -11.15 15.81
N GLY A 77 -16.20 -9.90 16.13
CA GLY A 77 -15.32 -9.53 17.25
C GLY A 77 -13.82 -9.74 17.00
N LYS A 78 -13.40 -10.20 15.82
CA LYS A 78 -11.98 -10.54 15.52
C LYS A 78 -11.22 -9.49 14.71
N MET A 79 -11.86 -8.39 14.33
CA MET A 79 -11.19 -7.36 13.54
C MET A 79 -9.92 -6.84 14.23
N VAL A 80 -8.79 -6.94 13.57
CA VAL A 80 -7.53 -6.37 14.05
C VAL A 80 -7.61 -4.84 13.98
N ARG A 81 -7.33 -4.16 15.08
CA ARG A 81 -7.44 -2.70 15.18
C ARG A 81 -6.06 -2.09 15.35
N ARG A 82 -5.90 -0.84 14.95
CA ARG A 82 -4.68 -0.06 15.21
C ARG A 82 -4.61 0.56 16.61
N THR A 83 -5.61 0.29 17.46
CA THR A 83 -5.78 0.91 18.77
C THR A 83 -5.60 -0.09 19.93
N THR A 84 -5.05 -1.26 19.66
CA THR A 84 -5.05 -2.38 20.62
C THR A 84 -3.65 -2.94 20.89
N ALA A 85 -2.59 -2.24 20.50
CA ALA A 85 -1.21 -2.60 20.85
C ALA A 85 -1.00 -2.49 22.37
N ARG A 86 -0.14 -3.35 22.90
CA ARG A 86 0.11 -3.49 24.36
C ARG A 86 1.61 -3.39 24.64
N PRO A 87 1.99 -2.95 25.84
CA PRO A 87 3.37 -3.07 26.29
C PRO A 87 3.85 -4.53 26.22
N GLY A 88 5.05 -4.75 25.68
CA GLY A 88 5.60 -6.08 25.45
C GLY A 88 5.34 -6.67 24.08
N ASP A 89 4.46 -6.08 23.26
CA ASP A 89 4.27 -6.50 21.88
C ASP A 89 5.54 -6.24 21.04
N LEU A 90 5.81 -7.12 20.08
CA LEU A 90 6.89 -6.96 19.11
C LEU A 90 6.36 -6.22 17.87
N ILE A 91 7.14 -5.26 17.38
CA ILE A 91 6.87 -4.59 16.12
C ILE A 91 7.43 -5.46 14.98
N ALA A 92 6.55 -5.91 14.10
CA ALA A 92 6.90 -6.70 12.93
C ALA A 92 6.40 -6.02 11.65
N VAL A 93 7.14 -6.15 10.56
CA VAL A 93 6.74 -5.69 9.24
C VAL A 93 6.83 -6.83 8.22
N SER A 94 5.98 -6.81 7.21
CA SER A 94 6.01 -7.76 6.11
C SER A 94 6.70 -7.16 4.88
N GLY A 95 7.68 -7.88 4.33
CA GLY A 95 8.43 -7.42 3.16
C GLY A 95 9.51 -6.39 3.49
N THR A 96 9.83 -5.54 2.54
CA THR A 96 10.90 -4.54 2.63
C THR A 96 10.34 -3.12 2.65
N ILE A 97 11.00 -2.26 3.39
CA ILE A 97 10.61 -0.84 3.57
C ILE A 97 11.45 0.04 2.63
N GLY A 98 10.87 1.13 2.16
CA GLY A 98 11.56 2.15 1.36
C GLY A 98 11.49 1.97 -0.15
N ASP A 99 11.24 0.76 -0.67
CA ASP A 99 11.21 0.48 -2.11
C ASP A 99 10.27 1.42 -2.88
N ALA A 100 9.05 1.64 -2.37
CA ALA A 100 8.07 2.50 -3.05
C ALA A 100 8.45 3.99 -2.98
N ALA A 101 9.04 4.45 -1.88
CA ALA A 101 9.54 5.82 -1.75
C ALA A 101 10.68 6.10 -2.75
N LEU A 102 11.61 5.15 -2.89
CA LEU A 102 12.67 5.22 -3.89
C LEU A 102 12.08 5.18 -5.32
N GLY A 103 11.07 4.36 -5.56
CA GLY A 103 10.34 4.30 -6.83
C GLY A 103 9.66 5.63 -7.19
N LEU A 104 9.12 6.35 -6.20
CA LEU A 104 8.60 7.70 -6.39
C LEU A 104 9.73 8.69 -6.74
N LYS A 105 10.86 8.61 -6.03
CA LYS A 105 12.04 9.44 -6.33
C LYS A 105 12.56 9.21 -7.76
N ILE A 106 12.62 7.95 -8.21
CA ILE A 106 12.97 7.59 -9.60
C ILE A 106 11.99 8.24 -10.59
N ARG A 107 10.69 8.11 -10.34
CA ARG A 107 9.67 8.67 -11.24
C ARG A 107 9.72 10.19 -11.34
N SER A 108 10.03 10.86 -10.24
CA SER A 108 10.05 12.33 -10.16
C SER A 108 11.35 12.94 -10.66
N ALA A 109 12.46 12.21 -10.61
CA ALA A 109 13.79 12.64 -11.04
C ALA A 109 14.62 11.41 -11.45
N PRO A 110 14.43 10.89 -12.67
CA PRO A 110 15.09 9.65 -13.12
C PRO A 110 16.61 9.80 -13.28
N GLU A 111 17.13 11.02 -13.38
CA GLU A 111 18.54 11.34 -13.67
C GLU A 111 19.41 11.45 -12.42
N ARG A 112 18.89 11.03 -11.25
CA ARG A 112 19.68 11.09 -10.02
C ARG A 112 20.84 10.09 -10.04
N GLU A 113 22.02 10.52 -9.59
CA GLU A 113 23.26 9.73 -9.60
C GLU A 113 23.10 8.36 -8.94
N TRP A 114 22.43 8.29 -7.78
CA TRP A 114 22.19 7.02 -7.11
C TRP A 114 21.35 6.03 -7.94
N ALA A 115 20.44 6.53 -8.77
CA ALA A 115 19.62 5.69 -9.66
C ALA A 115 20.41 5.13 -10.83
N ALA A 116 21.44 5.84 -11.29
CA ALA A 116 22.33 5.37 -12.35
C ALA A 116 23.19 4.14 -11.95
N GLY A 117 23.40 3.95 -10.64
CA GLY A 117 24.09 2.78 -10.10
C GLY A 117 23.23 1.52 -9.95
N LEU A 118 21.91 1.62 -10.16
CA LEU A 118 20.99 0.48 -10.05
C LEU A 118 21.04 -0.41 -11.31
N SER A 119 20.92 -1.72 -11.11
CA SER A 119 20.66 -2.62 -12.23
C SER A 119 19.26 -2.33 -12.82
N GLU A 120 19.04 -2.67 -14.09
CA GLU A 120 17.71 -2.55 -14.72
C GLU A 120 16.62 -3.27 -13.92
N LYS A 121 16.96 -4.43 -13.35
CA LYS A 121 16.06 -5.23 -12.52
C LYS A 121 15.68 -4.48 -11.23
N ASP A 122 16.66 -3.86 -10.56
CA ASP A 122 16.41 -3.13 -9.31
C ASP A 122 15.64 -1.84 -9.58
N TYR A 123 16.00 -1.12 -10.65
CA TYR A 123 15.26 0.04 -11.12
C TYR A 123 13.78 -0.30 -11.39
N ALA A 124 13.53 -1.35 -12.18
CA ALA A 124 12.18 -1.80 -12.49
C ALA A 124 11.41 -2.27 -11.24
N ARG A 125 12.11 -2.92 -10.29
CA ARG A 125 11.54 -3.34 -9.01
C ARG A 125 11.08 -2.14 -8.18
N LEU A 126 11.95 -1.15 -7.96
CA LEU A 126 11.61 0.03 -7.14
C LEU A 126 10.45 0.80 -7.76
N LEU A 127 10.51 1.07 -9.06
CA LEU A 127 9.45 1.74 -9.80
C LEU A 127 8.14 0.94 -9.76
N GLY A 128 8.22 -0.38 -9.91
CA GLY A 128 7.08 -1.28 -9.84
C GLY A 128 6.41 -1.27 -8.47
N ARG A 129 7.16 -1.18 -7.38
CA ARG A 129 6.63 -1.10 -6.01
C ARG A 129 5.83 0.19 -5.77
N TYR A 130 6.26 1.30 -6.34
CA TYR A 130 5.53 2.56 -6.30
C TYR A 130 4.25 2.51 -7.16
N LEU A 131 4.37 2.06 -8.42
CA LEU A 131 3.26 2.09 -9.37
C LEU A 131 2.18 1.03 -9.09
N ARG A 132 2.57 -0.10 -8.52
CA ARG A 132 1.71 -1.28 -8.30
C ARG A 132 1.88 -1.81 -6.88
N PRO A 133 1.28 -1.14 -5.88
CA PRO A 133 1.27 -1.65 -4.50
C PRO A 133 0.72 -3.07 -4.43
N GLU A 134 1.38 -3.94 -3.68
CA GLU A 134 0.97 -5.33 -3.49
C GLU A 134 0.38 -5.52 -2.09
N PRO A 135 -0.95 -5.53 -1.95
CA PRO A 135 -1.61 -5.75 -0.68
C PRO A 135 -1.31 -7.16 -0.14
N ARG A 136 -1.04 -7.27 1.14
CA ARG A 136 -0.65 -8.52 1.80
C ARG A 136 -1.85 -9.34 2.25
N LEU A 137 -2.83 -9.59 1.37
CA LEU A 137 -4.07 -10.31 1.69
C LEU A 137 -3.83 -11.69 2.30
N LEU A 138 -2.77 -12.39 1.88
CA LEU A 138 -2.41 -13.71 2.44
C LEU A 138 -1.99 -13.66 3.92
N LEU A 139 -1.67 -12.49 4.45
CA LEU A 139 -1.34 -12.33 5.87
C LEU A 139 -2.59 -12.07 6.74
N ALA A 140 -3.75 -11.81 6.16
CA ALA A 140 -4.96 -11.55 6.92
C ALA A 140 -5.27 -12.64 7.97
N PRO A 141 -5.22 -13.95 7.65
CA PRO A 141 -5.43 -15.00 8.65
C PRO A 141 -4.35 -15.03 9.75
N VAL A 142 -3.11 -14.70 9.41
CA VAL A 142 -2.01 -14.63 10.38
C VAL A 142 -2.24 -13.50 11.37
N LEU A 143 -2.66 -12.34 10.87
CA LEU A 143 -2.99 -11.19 11.71
C LEU A 143 -4.15 -11.49 12.66
N LEU A 144 -5.22 -12.14 12.19
CA LEU A 144 -6.36 -12.53 13.03
C LEU A 144 -5.96 -13.43 14.20
N ASN A 145 -4.95 -14.28 14.02
CA ASN A 145 -4.54 -15.26 15.01
C ASN A 145 -3.44 -14.76 15.94
N HIS A 146 -2.60 -13.81 15.50
CA HIS A 146 -1.37 -13.48 16.20
C HIS A 146 -1.15 -12.00 16.49
N ALA A 147 -1.83 -11.09 15.76
CA ALA A 147 -1.60 -9.66 15.95
C ALA A 147 -2.53 -9.08 17.02
N SER A 148 -1.96 -8.39 17.99
CA SER A 148 -2.72 -7.55 18.94
C SER A 148 -3.19 -6.26 18.27
N SER A 149 -2.41 -5.73 17.33
CA SER A 149 -2.70 -4.50 16.58
C SER A 149 -2.06 -4.56 15.20
N ALA A 150 -2.66 -3.93 14.20
CA ALA A 150 -2.06 -3.82 12.88
C ALA A 150 -2.58 -2.60 12.12
N MET A 151 -1.73 -2.12 11.21
CA MET A 151 -2.09 -1.18 10.14
C MET A 151 -1.17 -1.44 8.95
N ASP A 152 -1.55 -0.96 7.79
CA ASP A 152 -0.65 -0.95 6.63
C ASP A 152 0.36 0.19 6.74
N VAL A 153 1.43 0.11 5.95
CA VAL A 153 2.44 1.17 5.83
C VAL A 153 2.18 1.91 4.52
N SER A 154 1.58 3.09 4.62
CA SER A 154 1.19 3.93 3.46
C SER A 154 2.01 5.21 3.36
N ASP A 155 2.27 5.88 4.48
CA ASP A 155 2.99 7.16 4.53
C ASP A 155 4.45 7.00 4.99
N GLY A 156 4.81 5.81 5.43
CA GLY A 156 6.16 5.46 5.90
C GLY A 156 6.17 4.81 7.26
N LEU A 157 7.10 3.87 7.44
CA LEU A 157 7.16 3.00 8.62
C LEU A 157 7.11 3.78 9.94
N ILE A 158 7.95 4.79 10.10
CA ILE A 158 8.09 5.52 11.37
C ILE A 158 6.82 6.32 11.67
N GLY A 159 6.28 7.03 10.67
CA GLY A 159 5.06 7.82 10.82
C GLY A 159 3.85 6.96 11.15
N ASP A 160 3.68 5.86 10.45
CA ASP A 160 2.54 4.96 10.63
C ASP A 160 2.65 4.18 11.93
N CYS A 161 3.86 3.72 12.30
CA CYS A 161 4.12 3.13 13.62
C CYS A 161 3.78 4.11 14.75
N ALA A 162 4.19 5.37 14.64
CA ALA A 162 3.87 6.40 15.63
C ALA A 162 2.36 6.64 15.74
N LYS A 163 1.61 6.63 14.60
CA LYS A 163 0.15 6.73 14.61
C LYS A 163 -0.50 5.56 15.35
N LEU A 164 -0.03 4.33 15.10
CA LEU A 164 -0.53 3.11 15.76
C LEU A 164 -0.26 3.14 17.26
N LEU A 165 0.97 3.45 17.66
CA LEU A 165 1.37 3.53 19.07
C LEU A 165 0.56 4.59 19.82
N ARG A 166 0.42 5.78 19.23
CA ARG A 166 -0.39 6.87 19.81
C ARG A 166 -1.86 6.47 19.95
N ALA A 167 -2.43 5.85 18.93
CA ALA A 167 -3.82 5.39 18.95
C ALA A 167 -4.07 4.29 19.99
N SER A 168 -3.03 3.53 20.35
CA SER A 168 -3.07 2.48 21.38
C SER A 168 -2.70 3.00 22.78
N GLY A 169 -2.29 4.25 22.93
CA GLY A 169 -1.85 4.83 24.20
C GLY A 169 -0.55 4.24 24.75
N VAL A 170 0.32 3.74 23.87
CA VAL A 170 1.61 3.13 24.24
C VAL A 170 2.77 3.79 23.49
N SER A 171 3.99 3.57 23.97
CA SER A 171 5.23 3.93 23.29
C SER A 171 5.94 2.68 22.74
N GLY A 172 6.82 2.87 21.77
CA GLY A 172 7.59 1.78 21.17
C GLY A 172 8.99 2.23 20.77
N ARG A 173 9.84 1.25 20.48
CA ARG A 173 11.20 1.45 19.98
C ARG A 173 11.36 0.71 18.67
N VAL A 174 11.81 1.41 17.65
CA VAL A 174 12.21 0.84 16.36
C VAL A 174 13.73 0.91 16.28
N GLN A 175 14.40 -0.23 16.13
CA GLN A 175 15.82 -0.32 15.87
C GLN A 175 16.00 -0.21 14.36
N ILE A 176 16.56 0.89 13.89
CA ILE A 176 16.67 1.21 12.46
C ILE A 176 17.49 0.15 11.71
N GLU A 177 18.52 -0.35 12.34
CA GLU A 177 19.37 -1.43 11.81
C GLU A 177 18.63 -2.74 11.54
N ASN A 178 17.49 -2.95 12.18
CA ASN A 178 16.65 -4.13 11.99
C ASN A 178 15.49 -3.89 10.98
N VAL A 179 15.37 -2.69 10.41
CA VAL A 179 14.36 -2.42 9.39
C VAL A 179 14.74 -3.15 8.10
N PRO A 180 13.88 -4.05 7.59
CA PRO A 180 14.23 -4.82 6.40
C PRO A 180 14.23 -3.94 5.15
N LEU A 181 15.38 -3.77 4.53
CA LEU A 181 15.56 -3.10 3.25
C LEU A 181 15.78 -4.13 2.14
N SER A 182 15.37 -3.80 0.92
CA SER A 182 15.76 -4.59 -0.26
C SER A 182 17.23 -4.33 -0.62
N PRO A 183 17.90 -5.23 -1.38
CA PRO A 183 19.24 -4.95 -1.91
C PRO A 183 19.32 -3.63 -2.68
N ALA A 184 18.29 -3.32 -3.48
CA ALA A 184 18.19 -2.07 -4.21
C ALA A 184 18.10 -0.84 -3.27
N ALA A 185 17.32 -0.96 -2.18
CA ALA A 185 17.23 0.11 -1.18
C ALA A 185 18.55 0.29 -0.41
N HIS A 186 19.22 -0.79 -0.05
CA HIS A 186 20.56 -0.73 0.56
C HIS A 186 21.57 0.01 -0.32
N MET A 187 21.60 -0.29 -1.62
CA MET A 187 22.48 0.41 -2.55
C MET A 187 22.14 1.90 -2.63
N ALA A 188 20.86 2.23 -2.77
CA ALA A 188 20.42 3.62 -2.88
C ALA A 188 20.78 4.44 -1.64
N VAL A 189 20.60 3.89 -0.43
CA VAL A 189 21.00 4.53 0.83
C VAL A 189 22.52 4.70 0.93
N GLY A 190 23.30 3.74 0.41
CA GLY A 190 24.76 3.83 0.38
C GLY A 190 25.28 4.95 -0.53
N PHE A 191 24.55 5.31 -1.60
CA PHE A 191 24.93 6.40 -2.51
C PHE A 191 24.42 7.78 -2.05
N ASN A 192 23.35 7.84 -1.30
CA ASN A 192 22.76 9.10 -0.80
C ASN A 192 22.10 8.82 0.55
N PRO A 193 22.85 8.96 1.66
CA PRO A 193 22.35 8.71 3.01
C PRO A 193 21.32 9.75 3.49
N ASP A 194 21.21 10.90 2.82
CA ASP A 194 20.24 11.97 3.09
C ASP A 194 18.91 11.70 2.34
#